data_fa35bc1b63f9c7314095b1b46da42a47
#
_entry.id   fa35bc1b63f9c7314095b1b46da42a47
#
_cell.length_a   1.000
_cell.length_b   1.000
_cell.length_c   1.000
_cell.angle_alpha   90.00
_cell.angle_beta   90.00
_cell.angle_gamma   90.00
#
_symmetry.space_group_name_H-M   'P 1'
#
loop_
_entity.id
_entity.type
_entity.pdbx_description
1 polymer ?
#
loop_
_entity_poly.entity_id
_entity_poly.type
_entity_poly.pdbx_seq_one_letter_code
_entity_poly.pdbx_strand_id
1 'polypeptide(L)'
;MKFYRFMSMKEFNKMSSGVDIVGKKYFEARTTSTGVCFLPEQILCKHDEYKATINVEQAYDFLCGIVSDDIVVEFEAQQKLTESYGIYASIFGSAYFDTMVVKEYCVPSYNRDNMIPIRYGVIKDYWRFEWHSIAKTK
;
A
#
# COMPACT_ATOMS: atom_id res chain seq x y z
N MET A 1 -13.03 -5.94 -5.56
CA MET A 1 -12.25 -4.71 -5.71
C MET A 1 -10.81 -4.98 -5.33
N LYS A 2 -9.88 -4.50 -6.13
CA LYS A 2 -8.46 -4.79 -5.95
C LYS A 2 -7.77 -3.73 -5.13
N PHE A 3 -6.89 -4.18 -4.24
CA PHE A 3 -6.08 -3.31 -3.41
C PHE A 3 -4.63 -3.76 -3.45
N TYR A 4 -3.73 -2.85 -3.15
CA TYR A 4 -2.30 -3.06 -3.19
C TYR A 4 -1.67 -2.66 -1.86
N ARG A 5 -0.67 -3.43 -1.44
CA ARG A 5 0.10 -3.09 -0.25
C ARG A 5 1.57 -3.35 -0.50
N PHE A 6 2.37 -2.32 -0.29
CA PHE A 6 3.82 -2.46 -0.25
C PHE A 6 4.22 -3.06 1.09
N MET A 7 5.09 -4.05 1.07
CA MET A 7 5.46 -4.75 2.29
C MET A 7 6.87 -5.34 2.21
N SER A 8 7.42 -5.65 3.38
CA SER A 8 8.67 -6.37 3.51
C SER A 8 8.47 -7.86 3.20
N MET A 9 9.56 -8.56 2.88
CA MET A 9 9.52 -10.02 2.73
C MET A 9 9.10 -10.70 4.02
N LYS A 10 9.42 -10.11 5.17
CA LYS A 10 9.01 -10.64 6.47
C LYS A 10 7.48 -10.67 6.61
N GLU A 11 6.81 -9.57 6.27
CA GLU A 11 5.35 -9.52 6.28
C GLU A 11 4.76 -10.48 5.26
N PHE A 12 5.31 -10.52 4.05
CA PHE A 12 4.86 -11.41 2.99
C PHE A 12 4.91 -12.88 3.43
N ASN A 13 6.00 -13.30 4.06
CA ASN A 13 6.17 -14.67 4.54
C ASN A 13 5.17 -15.01 5.65
N LYS A 14 4.93 -14.08 6.58
CA LYS A 14 3.92 -14.27 7.63
C LYS A 14 2.53 -14.40 7.04
N MET A 15 2.15 -13.51 6.15
CA MET A 15 0.85 -13.53 5.48
C MET A 15 0.65 -14.82 4.71
N SER A 16 1.67 -15.26 3.96
CA SER A 16 1.63 -16.50 3.18
C SER A 16 1.50 -17.76 4.06
N SER A 17 1.99 -17.68 5.28
CA SER A 17 1.88 -18.77 6.26
C SER A 17 0.53 -18.79 6.99
N GLY A 18 -0.36 -17.86 6.69
CA GLY A 18 -1.67 -17.76 7.32
C GLY A 18 -1.69 -17.04 8.66
N VAL A 19 -0.60 -16.35 9.01
CA VAL A 19 -0.51 -15.55 10.23
C VAL A 19 -1.26 -14.24 10.04
N ASP A 20 -2.03 -13.83 11.05
CA ASP A 20 -2.70 -12.53 11.04
C ASP A 20 -1.68 -11.41 11.10
N ILE A 21 -1.85 -10.43 10.19
CA ILE A 21 -1.07 -9.20 10.21
C ILE A 21 -1.89 -8.14 10.93
N VAL A 22 -1.35 -7.62 12.02
CA VAL A 22 -2.02 -6.66 12.87
C VAL A 22 -1.40 -5.28 12.67
N GLY A 23 -2.25 -4.29 12.52
CA GLY A 23 -1.81 -2.93 12.35
C GLY A 23 -1.20 -2.35 13.62
N LYS A 24 -0.16 -1.56 13.47
CA LYS A 24 0.44 -0.82 14.57
C LYS A 24 -0.32 0.48 14.78
N LYS A 25 -0.50 0.87 16.03
CA LYS A 25 -0.90 2.23 16.34
C LYS A 25 0.30 3.14 16.11
N TYR A 26 0.17 4.04 15.15
CA TYR A 26 1.16 5.08 14.98
C TYR A 26 0.85 6.21 15.96
N PHE A 27 1.78 6.44 16.87
CA PHE A 27 1.67 7.52 17.85
C PHE A 27 1.97 8.89 17.27
N GLU A 28 2.41 8.93 16.03
CA GLU A 28 2.75 10.20 15.41
C GLU A 28 1.49 10.87 14.87
N ALA A 29 1.38 12.16 15.14
CA ALA A 29 0.26 13.00 14.74
C ALA A 29 0.10 13.16 13.22
N ARG A 30 0.80 12.35 12.45
CA ARG A 30 0.86 12.47 10.98
C ARG A 30 -0.05 11.49 10.25
N THR A 31 -0.60 10.52 10.93
CA THR A 31 -1.55 9.60 10.30
C THR A 31 -2.77 9.44 11.18
N THR A 32 -3.92 9.55 10.56
CA THR A 32 -5.20 9.27 11.21
C THR A 32 -5.56 7.79 11.07
N SER A 33 -4.73 7.03 10.36
CA SER A 33 -4.98 5.62 10.08
C SER A 33 -4.53 4.76 11.25
N THR A 34 -5.46 3.98 11.77
CA THR A 34 -5.13 2.90 12.71
C THR A 34 -5.37 1.59 11.99
N GLY A 35 -4.36 0.73 11.97
CA GLY A 35 -4.48 -0.58 11.36
C GLY A 35 -3.55 -0.79 10.16
N VAL A 36 -3.90 -1.79 9.36
CA VAL A 36 -3.16 -2.14 8.14
C VAL A 36 -3.81 -1.45 6.96
N CYS A 37 -3.05 -0.69 6.18
CA CYS A 37 -3.57 0.13 5.11
C CYS A 37 -3.21 -0.42 3.73
N PHE A 38 -4.15 -0.25 2.80
CA PHE A 38 -4.06 -0.71 1.42
C PHE A 38 -4.34 0.44 0.48
N LEU A 39 -3.72 0.41 -0.69
CA LEU A 39 -3.90 1.41 -1.73
C LEU A 39 -4.84 0.87 -2.81
N PRO A 40 -5.78 1.68 -3.32
CA PRO A 40 -6.63 1.28 -4.44
C PRO A 40 -5.86 1.31 -5.76
N GLU A 41 -6.47 0.85 -6.85
CA GLU A 41 -5.86 0.90 -8.18
C GLU A 41 -5.55 2.32 -8.62
N GLN A 42 -6.45 3.23 -8.30
CA GLN A 42 -6.27 4.66 -8.56
C GLN A 42 -6.11 5.38 -7.23
N ILE A 43 -4.93 5.88 -6.99
CA ILE A 43 -4.53 6.46 -5.71
C ILE A 43 -4.67 7.98 -5.80
N LEU A 44 -5.58 8.53 -5.00
CA LEU A 44 -5.78 9.96 -4.94
C LEU A 44 -4.81 10.60 -3.95
N CYS A 45 -4.02 11.55 -4.44
CA CYS A 45 -3.03 12.30 -3.67
C CYS A 45 -3.35 13.78 -3.70
N LYS A 46 -3.20 14.46 -2.58
CA LYS A 46 -3.49 15.89 -2.45
C LYS A 46 -2.43 16.61 -1.63
N HIS A 47 -2.05 17.81 -2.10
CA HIS A 47 -1.22 18.75 -1.36
C HIS A 47 -1.71 20.16 -1.70
N ASP A 48 -2.32 20.85 -0.73
CA ASP A 48 -2.99 22.13 -0.93
C ASP A 48 -3.95 22.07 -2.13
N GLU A 49 -3.73 22.88 -3.16
CA GLU A 49 -4.55 22.90 -4.37
C GLU A 49 -4.16 21.83 -5.37
N TYR A 50 -3.00 21.19 -5.17
CA TYR A 50 -2.52 20.17 -6.08
C TYR A 50 -3.19 18.83 -5.80
N LYS A 51 -3.69 18.21 -6.87
CA LYS A 51 -4.31 16.89 -6.83
C LYS A 51 -3.72 16.03 -7.94
N ALA A 52 -3.47 14.78 -7.63
CA ALA A 52 -3.01 13.81 -8.61
C ALA A 52 -3.66 12.47 -8.35
N THR A 53 -3.95 11.74 -9.41
CA THR A 53 -4.35 10.33 -9.33
C THR A 53 -3.24 9.51 -9.96
N ILE A 54 -2.68 8.59 -9.21
CA ILE A 54 -1.53 7.78 -9.64
C ILE A 54 -1.86 6.30 -9.49
N ASN A 55 -1.12 5.46 -10.22
CA ASN A 55 -1.20 4.02 -10.08
C ASN A 55 -0.14 3.52 -9.10
N VAL A 56 -0.13 2.22 -8.83
CA VAL A 56 0.76 1.63 -7.83
C VAL A 56 2.24 1.73 -8.21
N GLU A 57 2.57 1.63 -9.51
CA GLU A 57 3.94 1.79 -9.98
C GLU A 57 4.45 3.22 -9.76
N GLN A 58 3.59 4.20 -10.06
CA GLN A 58 3.91 5.61 -9.82
C GLN A 58 4.03 5.90 -8.32
N ALA A 59 3.24 5.24 -7.48
CA ALA A 59 3.29 5.44 -6.05
C ALA A 59 4.66 5.08 -5.46
N TYR A 60 5.32 4.08 -6.01
CA TYR A 60 6.65 3.68 -5.55
C TYR A 60 7.67 4.82 -5.68
N ASP A 61 7.62 5.54 -6.79
CA ASP A 61 8.52 6.67 -7.02
C ASP A 61 8.04 7.96 -6.36
N PHE A 62 6.74 8.16 -6.36
CA PHE A 62 6.12 9.42 -5.98
C PHE A 62 6.06 9.61 -4.47
N LEU A 63 5.82 8.54 -3.72
CA LEU A 63 5.65 8.57 -2.27
C LEU A 63 6.88 8.04 -1.57
N CYS A 64 7.56 8.90 -0.85
CA CYS A 64 8.72 8.52 -0.04
C CYS A 64 8.29 7.60 1.10
N GLY A 65 9.17 6.68 1.48
CA GLY A 65 8.92 5.72 2.55
C GLY A 65 8.44 4.35 2.04
N ILE A 66 7.77 4.32 0.90
CA ILE A 66 7.39 3.05 0.25
C ILE A 66 8.62 2.34 -0.30
N VAL A 67 9.62 3.11 -0.72
CA VAL A 67 10.86 2.60 -1.32
C VAL A 67 11.66 1.65 -0.42
N SER A 68 11.36 1.61 0.87
CA SER A 68 12.02 0.68 1.79
C SER A 68 11.40 -0.72 1.76
N ASP A 69 10.26 -0.88 1.11
CA ASP A 69 9.59 -2.17 1.01
C ASP A 69 10.15 -2.99 -0.15
N ASP A 70 10.10 -4.31 -0.01
CA ASP A 70 10.73 -5.23 -0.97
C ASP A 70 9.83 -5.57 -2.14
N ILE A 71 8.53 -5.65 -1.87
CA ILE A 71 7.54 -6.07 -2.86
C ILE A 71 6.24 -5.31 -2.69
N VAL A 72 5.39 -5.39 -3.71
CA VAL A 72 4.00 -4.97 -3.66
C VAL A 72 3.10 -6.19 -3.91
N VAL A 73 2.03 -6.31 -3.15
CA VAL A 73 1.08 -7.41 -3.32
C VAL A 73 -0.28 -6.86 -3.72
N GLU A 74 -0.88 -7.48 -4.73
CA GLU A 74 -2.23 -7.18 -5.18
C GLU A 74 -3.20 -8.16 -4.51
N PHE A 75 -4.25 -7.61 -3.92
CA PHE A 75 -5.25 -8.38 -3.18
C PHE A 75 -6.64 -8.20 -3.77
N GLU A 76 -7.44 -9.25 -3.66
CA GLU A 76 -8.90 -9.14 -3.77
C GLU A 76 -9.49 -9.11 -2.37
N ALA A 77 -10.20 -8.04 -2.03
CA ALA A 77 -10.78 -7.90 -0.69
C ALA A 77 -12.03 -8.74 -0.54
N GLN A 78 -12.10 -9.50 0.55
CA GLN A 78 -13.28 -10.27 0.96
C GLN A 78 -13.94 -9.66 2.19
N GLN A 79 -13.48 -8.50 2.62
CA GLN A 79 -14.06 -7.75 3.72
C GLN A 79 -14.15 -6.28 3.34
N LYS A 80 -14.97 -5.54 4.06
CA LYS A 80 -15.09 -4.10 3.88
C LYS A 80 -13.92 -3.40 4.54
N LEU A 81 -13.25 -2.52 3.80
CA LEU A 81 -12.18 -1.69 4.32
C LEU A 81 -12.71 -0.31 4.65
N THR A 82 -12.12 0.31 5.65
CA THR A 82 -12.48 1.66 6.07
C THR A 82 -11.60 2.69 5.35
N GLU A 83 -12.25 3.64 4.72
CA GLU A 83 -11.57 4.75 4.05
C GLU A 83 -10.83 5.61 5.05
N SER A 84 -9.60 5.97 4.75
CA SER A 84 -8.73 6.75 5.61
C SER A 84 -7.78 7.61 4.78
N TYR A 85 -7.04 8.48 5.45
CA TYR A 85 -6.06 9.35 4.81
C TYR A 85 -4.71 9.19 5.50
N GLY A 86 -3.69 8.81 4.72
CA GLY A 86 -2.32 8.75 5.19
C GLY A 86 -1.55 9.98 4.76
N ILE A 87 -0.50 10.30 5.48
CA ILE A 87 0.39 11.42 5.17
C ILE A 87 1.75 10.87 4.78
N TYR A 88 2.19 11.21 3.56
CA TYR A 88 3.46 10.75 3.01
C TYR A 88 4.29 11.94 2.56
N ALA A 89 5.61 11.83 2.68
CA ALA A 89 6.49 12.73 1.96
C ALA A 89 6.44 12.38 0.47
N SER A 90 6.55 13.38 -0.40
CA SER A 90 6.42 13.16 -1.83
C SER A 90 7.30 14.10 -2.64
N ILE A 91 7.55 13.70 -3.90
CA ILE A 91 8.29 14.48 -4.89
C ILE A 91 7.40 14.67 -6.10
N PHE A 92 7.26 15.92 -6.54
CA PHE A 92 6.53 16.28 -7.75
C PHE A 92 7.48 16.86 -8.78
N GLY A 93 7.80 16.09 -9.83
CA GLY A 93 8.74 16.55 -10.85
C GLY A 93 10.03 17.03 -10.19
N SER A 94 10.36 18.31 -10.36
CA SER A 94 11.51 18.93 -9.68
C SER A 94 11.14 19.57 -8.34
N ALA A 95 9.86 19.60 -7.98
CA ALA A 95 9.38 20.21 -6.74
C ALA A 95 9.29 19.17 -5.64
N TYR A 96 9.75 19.54 -4.45
CA TYR A 96 9.70 18.68 -3.26
C TYR A 96 8.62 19.20 -2.32
N PHE A 97 7.73 18.32 -1.92
CA PHE A 97 6.68 18.63 -0.94
C PHE A 97 6.97 17.91 0.37
N ASP A 98 6.77 18.62 1.50
CA ASP A 98 6.97 18.02 2.81
C ASP A 98 6.03 16.85 3.05
N THR A 99 4.76 17.03 2.69
CA THR A 99 3.73 16.01 2.92
C THR A 99 2.72 15.99 1.77
N MET A 100 2.13 14.81 1.59
CA MET A 100 1.06 14.55 0.64
C MET A 100 0.01 13.73 1.35
N VAL A 101 -1.24 14.12 1.25
CA VAL A 101 -2.36 13.34 1.79
C VAL A 101 -2.80 12.32 0.76
N VAL A 102 -2.79 11.06 1.15
CA VAL A 102 -3.09 9.92 0.28
C VAL A 102 -4.31 9.18 0.81
N LYS A 103 -5.29 8.95 -0.05
CA LYS A 103 -6.48 8.19 0.30
C LYS A 103 -6.15 6.69 0.35
N GLU A 104 -6.35 6.09 1.50
CA GLU A 104 -6.06 4.69 1.77
C GLU A 104 -7.31 3.98 2.27
N TYR A 105 -7.24 2.65 2.36
CA TYR A 105 -8.29 1.80 2.89
C TYR A 105 -7.70 0.87 3.93
N CYS A 106 -8.26 0.87 5.14
CA CYS A 106 -7.63 0.23 6.28
C CYS A 106 -8.53 -0.77 6.98
N VAL A 107 -7.90 -1.76 7.62
CA VAL A 107 -8.53 -2.74 8.49
C VAL A 107 -7.65 -2.93 9.73
N PRO A 108 -8.22 -3.32 10.88
CA PRO A 108 -7.42 -3.57 12.09
C PRO A 108 -6.39 -4.67 11.91
N SER A 109 -6.76 -5.71 11.16
CA SER A 109 -5.87 -6.83 10.85
C SER A 109 -6.33 -7.52 9.56
N TYR A 110 -5.43 -8.27 8.94
CA TYR A 110 -5.79 -9.08 7.78
C TYR A 110 -5.02 -10.39 7.77
N ASN A 111 -5.55 -11.34 7.03
CA ASN A 111 -4.86 -12.57 6.66
C ASN A 111 -5.22 -12.93 5.22
N ARG A 112 -4.65 -14.00 4.69
CA ARG A 112 -4.87 -14.42 3.31
C ARG A 112 -6.30 -14.91 2.99
N ASP A 113 -7.14 -15.08 4.00
CA ASP A 113 -8.53 -15.50 3.81
C ASP A 113 -9.48 -14.32 3.59
N ASN A 114 -9.21 -13.18 4.21
CA ASN A 114 -10.04 -11.99 4.07
C ASN A 114 -9.46 -10.92 3.13
N MET A 115 -8.16 -10.99 2.85
CA MET A 115 -7.51 -10.24 1.79
C MET A 115 -6.74 -11.25 0.93
N ILE A 116 -7.33 -11.68 -0.16
CA ILE A 116 -6.80 -12.78 -0.97
C ILE A 116 -5.68 -12.27 -1.87
N PRO A 117 -4.44 -12.71 -1.67
CA PRO A 117 -3.34 -12.30 -2.53
C PRO A 117 -3.47 -12.94 -3.92
N ILE A 118 -3.39 -12.10 -4.96
CA ILE A 118 -3.54 -12.53 -6.35
C ILE A 118 -2.19 -12.66 -7.03
N ARG A 119 -1.35 -11.65 -6.86
CA ARG A 119 -0.01 -11.59 -7.44
C ARG A 119 0.85 -10.65 -6.63
N TYR A 120 2.15 -10.79 -6.78
CA TYR A 120 3.09 -9.87 -6.17
C TYR A 120 4.03 -9.28 -7.22
N GLY A 121 4.46 -8.06 -7.00
CA GLY A 121 5.40 -7.37 -7.86
C GLY A 121 6.75 -7.24 -7.16
N VAL A 122 7.80 -7.68 -7.83
CA VAL A 122 9.18 -7.44 -7.39
C VAL A 122 9.63 -6.14 -8.02
N ILE A 123 10.14 -5.24 -7.20
CA ILE A 123 10.58 -3.93 -7.66
C ILE A 123 11.96 -4.07 -8.31
N LYS A 124 12.02 -3.84 -9.61
CA LYS A 124 13.26 -4.00 -10.39
C LYS A 124 13.96 -2.67 -10.63
N ASP A 125 13.19 -1.69 -11.06
CA ASP A 125 13.67 -0.39 -11.51
C ASP A 125 12.64 0.65 -11.19
N TYR A 126 12.98 1.92 -11.41
CA TYR A 126 12.02 2.99 -11.39
C TYR A 126 10.86 2.66 -12.31
N TRP A 127 9.63 2.58 -11.76
CA TRP A 127 8.37 2.43 -12.48
C TRP A 127 8.14 1.05 -13.07
N ARG A 128 8.98 0.08 -12.78
CA ARG A 128 8.81 -1.28 -13.29
C ARG A 128 8.81 -2.32 -12.21
N PHE A 129 7.71 -3.05 -12.15
CA PHE A 129 7.55 -4.20 -11.28
C PHE A 129 7.53 -5.46 -12.15
N GLU A 130 8.16 -6.49 -11.67
CA GLU A 130 8.02 -7.81 -12.26
C GLU A 130 6.93 -8.54 -11.48
N TRP A 131 5.81 -8.77 -12.15
CA TRP A 131 4.65 -9.39 -11.54
C TRP A 131 4.69 -10.91 -11.63
N HIS A 132 4.36 -11.57 -10.53
CA HIS A 132 4.27 -13.02 -10.42
C HIS A 132 2.93 -13.41 -9.84
N SER A 133 2.25 -14.36 -10.46
CA SER A 133 0.98 -14.86 -9.95
C SER A 133 1.21 -15.69 -8.69
N ILE A 134 0.28 -15.54 -7.75
CA ILE A 134 0.31 -16.36 -6.53
C ILE A 134 -0.65 -17.51 -6.72
N ALA A 135 -0.16 -18.74 -6.50
CA ALA A 135 -0.99 -19.93 -6.59
C ALA A 135 -2.09 -19.89 -5.53
N LYS A 136 -3.33 -20.15 -5.96
CA LYS A 136 -4.44 -20.25 -5.02
C LYS A 136 -4.23 -21.46 -4.13
N THR A 137 -4.15 -21.21 -2.84
CA THR A 137 -4.13 -22.28 -1.83
C THR A 137 -5.55 -22.81 -1.66
N LYS A 138 -5.70 -24.09 -1.83
CA LYS A 138 -6.98 -24.73 -1.53
C LYS A 138 -7.13 -24.92 -0.03
#